data_96094553d04f5a5df8d855ec3e0f8e7c
#
_entry.id   96094553d04f5a5df8d855ec3e0f8e7c
#
_cell.length_a   1.000
_cell.length_b   1.000
_cell.length_c   1.000
_cell.angle_alpha   90.00
_cell.angle_beta   90.00
_cell.angle_gamma   90.00
#
_symmetry.space_group_name_H-M   'P 1'
#
loop_
_entity.id
_entity.type
_entity.pdbx_description
1 polymer ?
#
loop_
_entity_poly.entity_id
_entity_poly.type
_entity_poly.pdbx_seq_one_letter_code
_entity_poly.pdbx_strand_id
1 'polypeptide(L)'
;MKRKLASILSIIIFSIMFIGCFNYREINKITFATSIIFDRDEYDNVILYIDCVRPYRNANESSDKGRRIIFKGTGKTSLEAIREMNVKSSNRINFSQVRAYIFTEQAARKGVKKYIDLINNDQEFGFKPYMFTYFGDVNTLLDVTSSDEEYLGLYLDQLVEKNRSNAKVISANVNDYITKSLVANNISYMGAFIINDDALDKKIELNGGVIMKDNHMIDRLEQKDVVS
;
A
#
# COMPACT_ATOMS: atom_id res chain seq x y z
N MET A 1 34.06 -27.61 -45.93
CA MET A 1 32.91 -28.06 -45.14
C MET A 1 32.94 -27.50 -43.69
N LYS A 2 34.03 -27.64 -42.90
CA LYS A 2 34.10 -27.18 -41.50
C LYS A 2 33.78 -25.69 -41.27
N ARG A 3 34.24 -24.76 -42.14
CA ARG A 3 33.92 -23.32 -42.03
C ARG A 3 32.45 -22.99 -42.24
N LYS A 4 31.78 -23.66 -43.20
CA LYS A 4 30.34 -23.47 -43.41
C LYS A 4 29.50 -23.99 -42.23
N LEU A 5 29.93 -25.12 -41.65
CA LEU A 5 29.27 -25.68 -40.46
C LEU A 5 29.42 -24.76 -39.23
N ALA A 6 30.63 -24.17 -39.05
CA ALA A 6 30.87 -23.22 -37.97
C ALA A 6 30.03 -21.93 -38.11
N SER A 7 29.86 -21.42 -39.34
CA SER A 7 29.01 -20.26 -39.61
C SER A 7 27.52 -20.54 -39.31
N ILE A 8 27.02 -21.70 -39.69
CA ILE A 8 25.65 -22.12 -39.42
C ILE A 8 25.43 -22.25 -37.89
N LEU A 9 26.36 -22.87 -37.17
CA LEU A 9 26.29 -23.02 -35.72
C LEU A 9 26.31 -21.66 -35.00
N SER A 10 27.13 -20.70 -35.47
CA SER A 10 27.20 -19.34 -34.94
C SER A 10 25.88 -18.59 -35.11
N ILE A 11 25.23 -18.74 -36.28
CA ILE A 11 23.92 -18.11 -36.54
C ILE A 11 22.82 -18.69 -35.62
N ILE A 12 22.86 -20.01 -35.41
CA ILE A 12 21.89 -20.67 -34.51
C ILE A 12 22.08 -20.18 -33.07
N ILE A 13 23.33 -20.11 -32.56
CA ILE A 13 23.62 -19.61 -31.22
C ILE A 13 23.18 -18.14 -31.08
N PHE A 14 23.45 -17.33 -32.08
CA PHE A 14 23.05 -15.91 -32.09
C PHE A 14 21.54 -15.74 -32.10
N SER A 15 20.80 -16.57 -32.84
CA SER A 15 19.33 -16.56 -32.88
C SER A 15 18.71 -16.94 -31.54
N ILE A 16 19.33 -17.84 -30.76
CA ILE A 16 18.86 -18.23 -29.43
C ILE A 16 19.01 -17.07 -28.42
N MET A 17 20.00 -16.20 -28.60
CA MET A 17 20.19 -15.01 -27.74
C MET A 17 19.10 -13.93 -27.90
N PHE A 18 18.35 -13.94 -29.00
CA PHE A 18 17.23 -13.02 -29.24
C PHE A 18 15.87 -13.51 -28.70
N ILE A 19 15.78 -14.71 -28.11
CA ILE A 19 14.52 -15.24 -27.51
C ILE A 19 14.32 -14.66 -26.09
N GLY A 20 14.67 -13.41 -25.86
CA GLY A 20 14.81 -12.80 -24.55
C GLY A 20 13.69 -11.91 -24.04
N CYS A 21 12.42 -12.01 -24.50
CA CYS A 21 11.34 -11.18 -23.94
C CYS A 21 9.99 -11.92 -23.87
N PHE A 22 9.93 -13.03 -23.15
CA PHE A 22 8.68 -13.80 -23.05
C PHE A 22 7.72 -13.29 -21.95
N ASN A 23 8.08 -12.26 -21.19
CA ASN A 23 7.26 -11.76 -20.09
C ASN A 23 6.64 -10.38 -20.36
N TYR A 24 6.22 -10.14 -21.62
CA TYR A 24 5.47 -8.93 -21.98
C TYR A 24 4.09 -8.96 -21.33
N ARG A 25 3.79 -7.98 -20.50
CA ARG A 25 2.46 -7.78 -19.90
C ARG A 25 1.87 -6.48 -20.45
N GLU A 26 0.69 -6.56 -20.99
CA GLU A 26 -0.04 -5.38 -21.45
C GLU A 26 -0.45 -4.53 -20.25
N ILE A 27 -0.04 -3.26 -20.22
CA ILE A 27 -0.32 -2.32 -19.14
C ILE A 27 -1.82 -2.09 -18.93
N ASN A 28 -2.63 -2.25 -19.96
CA ASN A 28 -4.09 -2.15 -19.92
C ASN A 28 -4.78 -3.29 -19.15
N LYS A 29 -4.06 -4.39 -18.87
CA LYS A 29 -4.54 -5.53 -18.05
C LYS A 29 -4.02 -5.48 -16.61
N ILE A 30 -3.42 -4.35 -16.21
CA ILE A 30 -2.87 -4.15 -14.88
C ILE A 30 -3.64 -3.03 -14.19
N THR A 31 -3.94 -3.21 -12.91
CA THR A 31 -4.47 -2.19 -12.02
C THR A 31 -3.44 -1.97 -10.91
N PHE A 32 -2.99 -0.74 -10.70
CA PHE A 32 -1.95 -0.44 -9.72
C PHE A 32 -2.56 -0.06 -8.37
N ALA A 33 -2.16 -0.77 -7.32
CA ALA A 33 -2.50 -0.41 -5.96
C ALA A 33 -1.71 0.83 -5.52
N THR A 34 -2.37 1.80 -4.90
CA THR A 34 -1.77 3.02 -4.33
C THR A 34 -1.71 2.98 -2.82
N SER A 35 -2.71 2.36 -2.19
CA SER A 35 -2.70 2.05 -0.75
C SER A 35 -3.41 0.74 -0.45
N ILE A 36 -3.09 0.19 0.72
CA ILE A 36 -3.76 -0.98 1.29
C ILE A 36 -4.24 -0.63 2.68
N ILE A 37 -5.53 -0.81 2.93
CA ILE A 37 -6.16 -0.65 4.23
C ILE A 37 -6.36 -2.03 4.82
N PHE A 38 -5.77 -2.25 5.98
CA PHE A 38 -5.87 -3.47 6.76
C PHE A 38 -6.89 -3.28 7.87
N ASP A 39 -7.91 -4.14 7.88
CA ASP A 39 -8.96 -4.14 8.86
C ASP A 39 -9.26 -5.55 9.36
N ARG A 40 -10.08 -5.69 10.38
CA ARG A 40 -10.57 -6.97 10.91
C ARG A 40 -12.03 -6.89 11.26
N ASP A 41 -12.74 -7.99 11.10
CA ASP A 41 -14.09 -8.12 11.61
C ASP A 41 -14.14 -8.60 13.08
N GLU A 42 -15.34 -8.76 13.59
CA GLU A 42 -15.58 -9.26 14.95
C GLU A 42 -15.11 -10.71 15.14
N TYR A 43 -15.07 -11.50 14.07
CA TYR A 43 -14.64 -12.91 14.06
C TYR A 43 -13.13 -13.08 13.82
N ASP A 44 -12.36 -11.97 13.87
CA ASP A 44 -10.92 -11.92 13.61
C ASP A 44 -10.51 -12.29 12.17
N ASN A 45 -11.46 -12.27 11.22
CA ASN A 45 -11.09 -12.37 9.81
C ASN A 45 -10.39 -11.08 9.36
N VAL A 46 -9.45 -11.26 8.47
CA VAL A 46 -8.76 -10.15 7.79
C VAL A 46 -9.67 -9.56 6.73
N ILE A 47 -9.85 -8.26 6.77
CA ILE A 47 -10.48 -7.48 5.71
C ILE A 47 -9.41 -6.59 5.09
N LEU A 48 -9.28 -6.65 3.78
CA LEU A 48 -8.39 -5.76 3.03
C LEU A 48 -9.22 -4.89 2.09
N TYR A 49 -8.91 -3.60 2.09
CA TYR A 49 -9.36 -2.70 1.03
C TYR A 49 -8.13 -2.20 0.29
N ILE A 50 -8.17 -2.28 -1.03
CA ILE A 50 -7.05 -1.84 -1.88
C ILE A 50 -7.56 -0.70 -2.74
N ASP A 51 -6.96 0.47 -2.53
CA ASP A 51 -7.18 1.64 -3.37
C ASP A 51 -6.26 1.55 -4.59
N CYS A 52 -6.86 1.57 -5.77
CA CYS A 52 -6.18 1.30 -7.03
C CYS A 52 -6.46 2.37 -8.07
N VAL A 53 -5.49 2.53 -8.97
CA VAL A 53 -5.63 3.30 -10.21
C VAL A 53 -5.61 2.37 -11.43
N ARG A 54 -6.53 2.59 -12.35
CA ARG A 54 -6.49 1.98 -13.68
C ARG A 54 -5.85 2.96 -14.65
N PRO A 55 -4.65 2.67 -15.19
CA PRO A 55 -3.93 3.60 -16.04
C PRO A 55 -4.55 3.78 -17.44
N TYR A 56 -5.38 2.80 -17.87
CA TYR A 56 -5.99 2.84 -19.18
C TYR A 56 -7.32 3.61 -19.19
N ARG A 57 -7.47 4.46 -20.19
CA ARG A 57 -8.68 5.22 -20.47
C ARG A 57 -9.34 4.76 -21.77
N ASN A 58 -10.65 4.78 -21.76
CA ASN A 58 -11.39 4.84 -23.02
C ASN A 58 -11.26 6.27 -23.58
N ALA A 59 -11.04 6.39 -24.89
CA ALA A 59 -10.88 7.67 -25.59
C ALA A 59 -12.04 8.68 -25.39
N ASN A 60 -13.15 8.24 -24.79
CA ASN A 60 -14.35 9.04 -24.50
C ASN A 60 -14.42 9.58 -23.06
N GLU A 61 -13.43 9.29 -22.20
CA GLU A 61 -13.41 9.80 -20.82
C GLU A 61 -12.65 11.13 -20.77
N SER A 62 -13.35 12.17 -20.32
CA SER A 62 -12.88 13.58 -20.34
C SER A 62 -11.93 13.96 -19.21
N SER A 63 -11.68 13.08 -18.24
CA SER A 63 -10.80 13.41 -17.12
C SER A 63 -9.34 13.01 -17.36
N ASP A 64 -8.38 13.85 -16.91
CA ASP A 64 -6.93 13.61 -17.10
C ASP A 64 -6.31 12.61 -16.12
N LYS A 65 -7.05 12.17 -15.11
CA LYS A 65 -6.65 11.19 -14.11
C LYS A 65 -7.23 9.80 -14.40
N GLY A 66 -6.49 8.72 -14.11
CA GLY A 66 -7.00 7.36 -14.19
C GLY A 66 -8.17 7.14 -13.20
N ARG A 67 -9.04 6.16 -13.47
CA ARG A 67 -10.19 5.90 -12.59
C ARG A 67 -9.75 5.25 -11.28
N ARG A 68 -10.13 5.83 -10.15
CA ARG A 68 -10.01 5.21 -8.82
C ARG A 68 -10.93 4.00 -8.72
N ILE A 69 -10.42 2.91 -8.19
CA ILE A 69 -11.17 1.67 -7.95
C ILE A 69 -10.76 1.14 -6.60
N ILE A 70 -11.74 0.75 -5.79
CA ILE A 70 -11.49 0.12 -4.49
C ILE A 70 -11.92 -1.34 -4.57
N PHE A 71 -11.01 -2.24 -4.23
CA PHE A 71 -11.28 -3.67 -4.08
C PHE A 71 -11.38 -4.02 -2.61
N LYS A 72 -12.33 -4.89 -2.26
CA LYS A 72 -12.47 -5.48 -0.93
C LYS A 72 -12.28 -6.98 -1.00
N GLY A 73 -11.43 -7.52 -0.14
CA GLY A 73 -11.28 -8.95 0.07
C GLY A 73 -11.33 -9.31 1.54
N THR A 74 -11.82 -10.51 1.83
CA THR A 74 -11.96 -11.03 3.18
C THR A 74 -11.41 -12.44 3.24
N GLY A 75 -10.74 -12.80 4.33
CA GLY A 75 -10.19 -14.13 4.52
C GLY A 75 -9.69 -14.34 5.95
N LYS A 76 -9.38 -15.58 6.30
CA LYS A 76 -8.73 -15.89 7.58
C LYS A 76 -7.29 -15.36 7.63
N THR A 77 -6.68 -15.23 6.46
CA THR A 77 -5.33 -14.71 6.27
C THR A 77 -5.32 -13.58 5.24
N SER A 78 -4.29 -12.73 5.28
CA SER A 78 -4.11 -11.67 4.29
C SER A 78 -3.98 -12.23 2.86
N LEU A 79 -3.34 -13.39 2.71
CA LEU A 79 -3.18 -14.05 1.41
C LEU A 79 -4.51 -14.54 0.84
N GLU A 80 -5.40 -15.09 1.69
CA GLU A 80 -6.76 -15.47 1.27
C GLU A 80 -7.56 -14.26 0.82
N ALA A 81 -7.50 -13.15 1.56
CA ALA A 81 -8.17 -11.91 1.20
C ALA A 81 -7.69 -11.36 -0.17
N ILE A 82 -6.38 -11.41 -0.43
CA ILE A 82 -5.81 -11.03 -1.74
C ILE A 82 -6.28 -11.96 -2.85
N ARG A 83 -6.30 -13.27 -2.61
CA ARG A 83 -6.77 -14.25 -3.60
C ARG A 83 -8.25 -14.04 -3.94
N GLU A 84 -9.08 -13.76 -2.94
CA GLU A 84 -10.49 -13.44 -3.15
C GLU A 84 -10.67 -12.21 -4.05
N MET A 85 -9.87 -11.15 -3.83
CA MET A 85 -9.89 -9.96 -4.68
C MET A 85 -9.45 -10.25 -6.11
N ASN A 86 -8.39 -11.03 -6.29
CA ASN A 86 -7.89 -11.37 -7.62
C ASN A 86 -8.91 -12.17 -8.45
N VAL A 87 -9.75 -12.98 -7.80
CA VAL A 87 -10.86 -13.70 -8.48
C VAL A 87 -11.95 -12.73 -8.93
N LYS A 88 -12.19 -11.66 -8.19
CA LYS A 88 -13.22 -10.65 -8.49
C LYS A 88 -12.72 -9.56 -9.46
N SER A 89 -11.42 -9.40 -9.60
CA SER A 89 -10.83 -8.38 -10.48
C SER A 89 -10.69 -8.91 -11.91
N SER A 90 -11.10 -8.09 -12.88
CA SER A 90 -10.86 -8.38 -14.32
C SER A 90 -9.41 -8.20 -14.73
N ASN A 91 -8.62 -7.46 -13.94
CA ASN A 91 -7.21 -7.17 -14.19
C ASN A 91 -6.37 -7.66 -13.00
N ARG A 92 -5.10 -7.97 -13.27
CA ARG A 92 -4.16 -8.26 -12.18
C ARG A 92 -3.89 -7.00 -11.36
N ILE A 93 -3.98 -7.12 -10.04
CA ILE A 93 -3.58 -6.06 -9.12
C ILE A 93 -2.05 -6.12 -8.96
N ASN A 94 -1.40 -4.99 -9.16
CA ASN A 94 0.05 -4.84 -8.99
C ASN A 94 0.32 -3.92 -7.78
N PHE A 95 1.13 -4.38 -6.85
CA PHE A 95 1.41 -3.71 -5.58
C PHE A 95 2.67 -2.85 -5.59
N SER A 96 3.40 -2.80 -6.71
CA SER A 96 4.68 -2.06 -6.79
C SER A 96 4.56 -0.54 -6.63
N GLN A 97 3.36 0.01 -6.76
CA GLN A 97 3.08 1.46 -6.63
C GLN A 97 2.42 1.84 -5.31
N VAL A 98 2.29 0.91 -4.37
CA VAL A 98 1.79 1.21 -3.03
C VAL A 98 2.67 2.27 -2.37
N ARG A 99 2.03 3.29 -1.78
CA ARG A 99 2.67 4.41 -1.05
C ARG A 99 2.33 4.41 0.43
N ALA A 100 1.18 3.83 0.80
CA ALA A 100 0.73 3.78 2.19
C ALA A 100 0.12 2.43 2.55
N TYR A 101 0.49 1.93 3.71
CA TYR A 101 -0.17 0.85 4.43
C TYR A 101 -0.92 1.44 5.60
N ILE A 102 -2.23 1.25 5.63
CA ILE A 102 -3.13 1.87 6.59
C ILE A 102 -3.76 0.77 7.44
N PHE A 103 -3.67 0.89 8.74
CA PHE A 103 -4.28 -0.03 9.68
C PHE A 103 -5.44 0.69 10.38
N THR A 104 -6.63 0.09 10.40
CA THR A 104 -7.67 0.59 11.28
C THR A 104 -7.23 0.46 12.74
N GLU A 105 -7.77 1.27 13.63
CA GLU A 105 -7.47 1.17 15.06
C GLU A 105 -7.70 -0.27 15.58
N GLN A 106 -8.77 -0.92 15.12
CA GLN A 106 -9.08 -2.30 15.47
C GLN A 106 -7.98 -3.27 15.02
N ALA A 107 -7.51 -3.15 13.78
CA ALA A 107 -6.41 -3.98 13.26
C ALA A 107 -5.10 -3.72 14.00
N ALA A 108 -4.79 -2.46 14.31
CA ALA A 108 -3.58 -2.08 15.05
C ALA A 108 -3.59 -2.63 16.49
N ARG A 109 -4.71 -2.55 17.19
CA ARG A 109 -4.87 -3.10 18.56
C ARG A 109 -4.83 -4.62 18.60
N LYS A 110 -5.47 -5.29 17.65
CA LYS A 110 -5.47 -6.76 17.54
C LYS A 110 -4.15 -7.34 17.04
N GLY A 111 -3.24 -6.49 16.56
CA GLY A 111 -1.90 -6.84 16.13
C GLY A 111 -1.70 -6.93 14.63
N VAL A 112 -0.61 -6.32 14.18
CA VAL A 112 -0.28 -6.15 12.76
C VAL A 112 0.67 -7.21 12.20
N LYS A 113 1.13 -8.17 13.03
CA LYS A 113 2.13 -9.17 12.65
C LYS A 113 1.76 -9.90 11.36
N LYS A 114 0.51 -10.37 11.22
CA LYS A 114 0.05 -11.10 10.02
C LYS A 114 0.20 -10.30 8.72
N TYR A 115 0.11 -8.97 8.82
CA TYR A 115 0.25 -8.06 7.68
C TYR A 115 1.73 -7.77 7.38
N ILE A 116 2.54 -7.58 8.43
CA ILE A 116 4.00 -7.44 8.30
C ILE A 116 4.60 -8.71 7.70
N ASP A 117 4.16 -9.89 8.14
CA ASP A 117 4.61 -11.18 7.58
C ASP A 117 4.25 -11.29 6.08
N LEU A 118 3.08 -10.82 5.64
CA LEU A 118 2.73 -10.74 4.22
C LEU A 118 3.71 -9.84 3.45
N ILE A 119 3.93 -8.62 3.95
CA ILE A 119 4.82 -7.64 3.30
C ILE A 119 6.25 -8.16 3.21
N ASN A 120 6.73 -8.88 4.23
CA ASN A 120 8.08 -9.44 4.27
C ASN A 120 8.28 -10.64 3.34
N ASN A 121 7.26 -11.44 3.14
CA ASN A 121 7.40 -12.73 2.45
C ASN A 121 7.01 -12.67 0.97
N ASP A 122 6.39 -11.59 0.53
CA ASP A 122 5.96 -11.43 -0.86
C ASP A 122 6.68 -10.25 -1.52
N GLN A 123 7.44 -10.53 -2.58
CA GLN A 123 8.26 -9.57 -3.32
C GLN A 123 7.45 -8.49 -4.06
N GLU A 124 6.14 -8.65 -4.20
CA GLU A 124 5.28 -7.64 -4.82
C GLU A 124 5.06 -6.43 -3.89
N PHE A 125 5.31 -6.60 -2.56
CA PHE A 125 5.16 -5.53 -1.57
C PHE A 125 6.49 -4.82 -1.30
N GLY A 126 6.43 -3.49 -1.18
CA GLY A 126 7.61 -2.67 -0.90
C GLY A 126 7.79 -2.36 0.59
N PHE A 127 9.02 -2.02 0.99
CA PHE A 127 9.36 -1.56 2.35
C PHE A 127 9.40 -0.03 2.49
N LYS A 128 9.25 0.70 1.38
CA LYS A 128 9.26 2.17 1.35
C LYS A 128 7.92 2.82 1.73
N PRO A 129 6.74 2.17 1.49
CA PRO A 129 5.47 2.77 1.85
C PRO A 129 5.41 3.15 3.32
N TYR A 130 4.77 4.30 3.61
CA TYR A 130 4.52 4.74 4.98
C TYR A 130 3.44 3.89 5.65
N MET A 131 3.57 3.71 6.95
CA MET A 131 2.63 2.98 7.79
C MET A 131 1.83 3.95 8.66
N PHE A 132 0.52 3.81 8.61
CA PHE A 132 -0.40 4.67 9.35
C PHE A 132 -1.44 3.86 10.12
N THR A 133 -1.86 4.41 11.26
CA THR A 133 -3.10 4.00 11.93
C THR A 133 -4.16 5.05 11.67
N TYR A 134 -5.31 4.62 11.23
CA TYR A 134 -6.48 5.46 11.01
C TYR A 134 -7.45 5.34 12.17
N PHE A 135 -7.86 6.50 12.72
CA PHE A 135 -8.85 6.61 13.79
C PHE A 135 -10.15 7.17 13.24
N GLY A 136 -11.08 6.28 12.94
CA GLY A 136 -12.40 6.63 12.40
C GLY A 136 -13.07 5.44 11.73
N ASP A 137 -14.24 5.69 11.17
CA ASP A 137 -14.97 4.68 10.40
C ASP A 137 -14.34 4.41 9.05
N VAL A 138 -14.15 3.14 8.72
CA VAL A 138 -13.50 2.73 7.47
C VAL A 138 -14.28 3.19 6.22
N ASN A 139 -15.62 3.24 6.29
CA ASN A 139 -16.42 3.70 5.16
C ASN A 139 -16.15 5.19 4.87
N THR A 140 -16.01 6.01 5.92
CA THR A 140 -15.60 7.41 5.77
C THR A 140 -14.25 7.53 5.08
N LEU A 141 -13.29 6.65 5.41
CA LEU A 141 -11.98 6.62 4.76
C LEU A 141 -12.06 6.21 3.28
N LEU A 142 -12.92 5.25 2.94
CA LEU A 142 -13.10 4.80 1.56
C LEU A 142 -13.77 5.86 0.69
N ASP A 143 -14.65 6.68 1.27
CA ASP A 143 -15.39 7.75 0.58
C ASP A 143 -14.58 9.05 0.45
N VAL A 144 -13.45 9.16 1.17
CA VAL A 144 -12.61 10.36 1.07
C VAL A 144 -12.01 10.48 -0.32
N THR A 145 -12.34 11.60 -0.96
CA THR A 145 -11.67 12.08 -2.17
C THR A 145 -11.15 13.48 -1.87
N SER A 146 -9.87 13.72 -2.09
CA SER A 146 -9.32 15.07 -2.00
C SER A 146 -9.47 15.77 -3.34
N SER A 147 -9.72 17.07 -3.31
CA SER A 147 -9.71 17.92 -4.52
C SER A 147 -8.33 17.95 -5.19
N ASP A 148 -7.27 17.75 -4.39
CA ASP A 148 -5.89 17.86 -4.86
C ASP A 148 -5.34 16.53 -5.36
N GLU A 149 -5.72 15.41 -4.70
CA GLU A 149 -5.28 14.06 -5.05
C GLU A 149 -6.40 13.03 -4.80
N GLU A 150 -6.76 12.30 -5.84
CA GLU A 150 -7.86 11.32 -5.80
C GLU A 150 -7.48 10.02 -5.10
N TYR A 151 -6.18 9.68 -5.12
CA TYR A 151 -5.67 8.41 -4.60
C TYR A 151 -5.12 8.56 -3.19
N LEU A 152 -5.75 7.86 -2.25
CA LEU A 152 -5.43 7.93 -0.82
C LEU A 152 -3.93 7.72 -0.51
N GLY A 153 -3.31 6.72 -1.16
CA GLY A 153 -1.90 6.43 -0.93
C GLY A 153 -0.97 7.56 -1.37
N LEU A 154 -1.23 8.16 -2.53
CA LEU A 154 -0.45 9.29 -3.03
C LEU A 154 -0.68 10.54 -2.18
N TYR A 155 -1.91 10.78 -1.74
CA TYR A 155 -2.23 11.90 -0.87
C TYR A 155 -1.49 11.85 0.46
N LEU A 156 -1.50 10.68 1.12
CA LEU A 156 -0.75 10.48 2.37
C LEU A 156 0.76 10.62 2.20
N ASP A 157 1.31 10.09 1.11
CA ASP A 157 2.74 10.23 0.78
C ASP A 157 3.12 11.72 0.64
N GLN A 158 2.35 12.49 -0.13
CA GLN A 158 2.54 13.94 -0.31
C GLN A 158 2.39 14.70 1.01
N LEU A 159 1.42 14.35 1.86
CA LEU A 159 1.25 14.98 3.17
C LEU A 159 2.48 14.79 4.06
N VAL A 160 3.07 13.59 4.09
CA VAL A 160 4.30 13.35 4.86
C VAL A 160 5.46 14.14 4.26
N GLU A 161 5.66 14.09 2.94
CA GLU A 161 6.76 14.81 2.28
C GLU A 161 6.68 16.33 2.55
N LYS A 162 5.49 16.91 2.45
CA LYS A 162 5.25 18.34 2.72
C LYS A 162 5.56 18.70 4.18
N ASN A 163 5.34 17.78 5.11
CA ASN A 163 5.46 18.02 6.55
C ASN A 163 6.73 17.40 7.18
N ARG A 164 7.70 16.95 6.39
CA ARG A 164 8.94 16.30 6.91
C ARG A 164 9.72 17.13 7.92
N SER A 165 9.71 18.45 7.77
CA SER A 165 10.37 19.37 8.71
C SER A 165 9.51 19.74 9.92
N ASN A 166 8.26 19.28 9.98
CA ASN A 166 7.35 19.57 11.07
C ASN A 166 7.51 18.50 12.16
N ALA A 167 8.08 18.89 13.31
CA ALA A 167 8.27 17.99 14.45
C ALA A 167 6.98 17.35 15.00
N LYS A 168 5.81 17.89 14.62
CA LYS A 168 4.50 17.37 15.04
C LYS A 168 4.03 16.15 14.24
N VAL A 169 4.69 15.83 13.15
CA VAL A 169 4.30 14.72 12.26
C VAL A 169 5.20 13.51 12.55
N ILE A 170 4.60 12.45 13.05
CA ILE A 170 5.25 11.15 13.19
C ILE A 170 5.03 10.37 11.90
N SER A 171 6.11 9.91 11.29
CA SER A 171 6.04 9.06 10.10
C SER A 171 7.07 7.94 10.20
N ALA A 172 6.68 6.74 9.80
CA ALA A 172 7.57 5.60 9.66
C ALA A 172 7.17 4.82 8.41
N ASN A 173 8.13 4.43 7.61
CA ASN A 173 7.92 3.44 6.56
C ASN A 173 8.08 2.02 7.14
N VAL A 174 7.81 0.99 6.32
CA VAL A 174 7.91 -0.40 6.76
C VAL A 174 9.32 -0.75 7.26
N ASN A 175 10.35 -0.28 6.56
CA ASN A 175 11.73 -0.54 6.95
C ASN A 175 12.07 0.10 8.32
N ASP A 176 11.62 1.33 8.56
CA ASP A 176 11.80 2.01 9.84
C ASP A 176 11.09 1.26 10.96
N TYR A 177 9.84 0.83 10.70
CA TYR A 177 9.06 0.05 11.66
C TYR A 177 9.76 -1.23 12.07
N ILE A 178 10.20 -2.04 11.09
CA ILE A 178 10.89 -3.32 11.34
C ILE A 178 12.21 -3.09 12.05
N THR A 179 13.04 -2.17 11.56
CA THR A 179 14.35 -1.89 12.15
C THR A 179 14.24 -1.46 13.61
N LYS A 180 13.31 -0.55 13.90
CA LYS A 180 13.09 -0.11 15.29
C LYS A 180 12.55 -1.22 16.18
N SER A 181 11.62 -2.02 15.68
CA SER A 181 11.13 -3.20 16.41
C SER A 181 12.25 -4.15 16.81
N LEU A 182 13.21 -4.41 15.92
CA LEU A 182 14.35 -5.29 16.18
C LEU A 182 15.33 -4.72 17.22
N VAL A 183 15.56 -3.41 17.23
CA VAL A 183 16.56 -2.74 18.08
C VAL A 183 15.99 -2.39 19.45
N ALA A 184 14.71 -2.06 19.55
CA ALA A 184 14.08 -1.49 20.75
C ALA A 184 13.13 -2.47 21.46
N ASN A 185 13.53 -3.71 21.69
CA ASN A 185 12.75 -4.71 22.43
C ASN A 185 11.30 -4.86 21.89
N ASN A 186 11.14 -4.99 20.59
CA ASN A 186 9.86 -5.06 19.88
C ASN A 186 8.99 -3.80 20.01
N ILE A 187 9.58 -2.65 20.35
CA ILE A 187 8.87 -1.36 20.33
C ILE A 187 9.14 -0.67 19.00
N SER A 188 8.09 -0.20 18.37
CA SER A 188 8.14 0.60 17.16
C SER A 188 7.02 1.64 17.16
N TYR A 189 6.85 2.38 16.07
CA TYR A 189 5.77 3.35 15.91
C TYR A 189 5.27 3.41 14.47
N MET A 190 4.07 3.94 14.28
CA MET A 190 3.49 4.31 13.00
C MET A 190 2.93 5.71 13.07
N GLY A 191 2.78 6.36 11.93
CA GLY A 191 2.05 7.61 11.84
C GLY A 191 0.56 7.40 12.16
N ALA A 192 -0.14 8.48 12.49
CA ALA A 192 -1.58 8.46 12.67
C ALA A 192 -2.23 9.58 11.87
N PHE A 193 -3.45 9.34 11.43
CA PHE A 193 -4.27 10.36 10.79
C PHE A 193 -5.75 10.18 11.14
N ILE A 194 -6.47 11.28 11.00
CA ILE A 194 -7.92 11.37 11.13
C ILE A 194 -8.50 12.03 9.89
N ILE A 195 -9.80 11.91 9.71
CA ILE A 195 -10.56 12.69 8.73
C ILE A 195 -11.32 13.73 9.51
N ASN A 196 -11.09 15.01 9.16
CA ASN A 196 -11.79 16.13 9.76
C ASN A 196 -13.02 16.46 8.93
N ASP A 197 -14.22 16.39 9.54
CA ASP A 197 -15.51 16.67 8.93
C ASP A 197 -15.92 18.16 9.05
N ASP A 198 -15.12 19.01 9.72
CA ASP A 198 -15.46 20.42 9.98
C ASP A 198 -15.34 21.33 8.75
N ALA A 199 -14.85 20.83 7.63
CA ALA A 199 -14.73 21.56 6.39
C ALA A 199 -15.84 21.15 5.40
N LEU A 200 -16.15 22.04 4.46
CA LEU A 200 -17.03 21.75 3.32
C LEU A 200 -16.55 20.52 2.50
N ASP A 201 -15.25 20.21 2.62
CA ASP A 201 -14.62 19.00 2.07
C ASP A 201 -13.98 18.20 3.21
N LYS A 202 -14.21 16.88 3.23
CA LYS A 202 -13.52 15.96 4.14
C LYS A 202 -12.02 15.98 3.90
N LYS A 203 -11.24 16.42 4.89
CA LYS A 203 -9.78 16.50 4.78
C LYS A 203 -9.09 15.52 5.71
N ILE A 204 -8.06 14.87 5.18
CA ILE A 204 -7.15 14.05 5.97
C ILE A 204 -6.18 14.97 6.71
N GLU A 205 -6.03 14.74 8.01
CA GLU A 205 -5.10 15.44 8.87
C GLU A 205 -4.17 14.43 9.54
N LEU A 206 -2.84 14.64 9.40
CA LEU A 206 -1.85 13.86 10.15
C LEU A 206 -1.93 14.25 11.62
N ASN A 207 -2.15 13.31 12.51
CA ASN A 207 -2.42 13.54 13.93
C ASN A 207 -1.55 12.66 14.82
N GLY A 208 -0.29 13.06 14.98
CA GLY A 208 0.66 12.35 15.81
C GLY A 208 1.02 10.97 15.30
N GLY A 209 0.97 9.96 16.18
CA GLY A 209 1.31 8.59 15.85
C GLY A 209 0.81 7.59 16.89
N VAL A 210 1.21 6.34 16.71
CA VAL A 210 0.91 5.25 17.67
C VAL A 210 2.18 4.53 18.06
N ILE A 211 2.24 4.10 19.32
CA ILE A 211 3.29 3.23 19.84
C ILE A 211 2.85 1.79 19.68
N MET A 212 3.73 1.00 19.09
CA MET A 212 3.53 -0.43 18.87
C MET A 212 4.49 -1.22 19.78
N LYS A 213 3.99 -2.23 20.45
CA LYS A 213 4.80 -3.21 21.18
C LYS A 213 4.37 -4.62 20.78
N ASP A 214 5.34 -5.46 20.47
CA ASP A 214 5.08 -6.83 19.98
C ASP A 214 4.04 -6.87 18.82
N ASN A 215 4.12 -5.87 17.94
CA ASN A 215 3.19 -5.63 16.83
C ASN A 215 1.74 -5.30 17.22
N HIS A 216 1.47 -4.92 18.46
CA HIS A 216 0.17 -4.46 18.93
C HIS A 216 0.23 -2.97 19.30
N MET A 217 -0.78 -2.22 18.93
CA MET A 217 -0.91 -0.84 19.35
C MET A 217 -1.18 -0.81 20.86
N ILE A 218 -0.31 -0.13 21.59
CA ILE A 218 -0.43 0.04 23.06
C ILE A 218 -0.88 1.43 23.45
N ASP A 219 -0.50 2.46 22.67
CA ASP A 219 -0.83 3.84 22.99
C ASP A 219 -0.90 4.71 21.72
N ARG A 220 -1.53 5.88 21.85
CA ARG A 220 -1.65 6.92 20.85
C ARG A 220 -0.93 8.18 21.34
N LEU A 221 -0.07 8.73 20.51
CA LEU A 221 0.58 10.01 20.69
C LEU A 221 -0.18 11.06 19.89
N GLU A 222 -0.94 11.92 20.54
CA GLU A 222 -1.59 13.04 19.87
C GLU A 222 -0.58 14.15 19.53
N GLN A 223 -0.94 14.98 18.57
CA GLN A 223 -0.05 16.06 18.08
C GLN A 223 0.42 17.00 19.20
N LYS A 224 -0.38 17.24 20.24
CA LYS A 224 -0.03 18.06 21.40
C LYS A 224 1.01 17.40 22.32
N ASP A 225 1.10 16.07 22.32
CA ASP A 225 2.04 15.31 23.17
C ASP A 225 3.45 15.23 22.56
N VAL A 226 3.56 15.47 21.25
CA VAL A 226 4.84 15.41 20.51
C VAL A 226 5.69 16.67 20.70
N VAL A 227 5.14 17.75 21.24
CA VAL A 227 5.76 19.09 21.36
C VAL A 227 6.18 19.42 22.78
N SER A 228 5.79 18.60 23.76
CA SER A 228 6.20 18.73 25.17
C SER A 228 7.46 17.88 25.44
#